data_94b7cd9c0bb3571607527f52931803d3
#
_entry.id   94b7cd9c0bb3571607527f52931803d3
#
_cell.length_a   1.000
_cell.length_b   1.000
_cell.length_c   1.000
_cell.angle_alpha   90.00
_cell.angle_beta   90.00
_cell.angle_gamma   90.00
#
_symmetry.space_group_name_H-M   'P 1'
#
loop_
_entity.id
_entity.type
_entity.pdbx_description
1 polymer ?
#
loop_
_entity_poly.entity_id
_entity_poly.type
_entity_poly.pdbx_seq_one_letter_code
_entity_poly.pdbx_strand_id
1 'polypeptide(L)'
;MKGVVFDLLNEVVSRQYGLLAWGELIDASGVDGTYTSLGNYPDEEFMSIVAAAAPMFGKSETEVVRWLGREALPIFAERYPMFFAGHSSARTFLLTLEDIIHPEVRRLYPGAAVPSFRFETPASGVLVMSYSSQRQLCAFGEGLIEGAAEHFGEDVRIDQSSCTGRGDPECVFEVTLTRQG
;
A
#
# COMPACT_ATOMS: atom_id res chain seq x y z
N MET A 1 -7.12 -11.71 4.40
CA MET A 1 -6.80 -10.27 4.54
C MET A 1 -7.65 -9.64 5.64
N LYS A 2 -7.19 -8.56 6.31
CA LYS A 2 -8.02 -7.80 7.26
C LYS A 2 -9.04 -6.93 6.52
N GLY A 3 -10.27 -6.84 7.08
CA GLY A 3 -11.35 -6.05 6.48
C GLY A 3 -11.04 -4.56 6.31
N VAL A 4 -10.17 -4.00 7.15
CA VAL A 4 -9.71 -2.60 6.97
C VAL A 4 -9.09 -2.34 5.59
N VAL A 5 -8.52 -3.36 4.92
CA VAL A 5 -7.98 -3.21 3.57
C VAL A 5 -9.12 -3.09 2.55
N PHE A 6 -10.22 -3.81 2.74
CA PHE A 6 -11.42 -3.70 1.90
C PHE A 6 -12.15 -2.37 2.13
N ASP A 7 -12.24 -1.91 3.40
CA ASP A 7 -12.78 -0.58 3.72
C ASP A 7 -11.95 0.53 3.03
N LEU A 8 -10.63 0.38 3.03
CA LEU A 8 -9.72 1.29 2.37
C LEU A 8 -9.91 1.29 0.85
N LEU A 9 -10.04 0.09 0.25
CA LEU A 9 -10.30 -0.05 -1.19
C LEU A 9 -11.63 0.60 -1.57
N ASN A 10 -12.69 0.36 -0.79
CA ASN A 10 -13.98 1.02 -0.98
C ASN A 10 -13.84 2.55 -0.94
N GLU A 11 -13.16 3.08 0.07
CA GLU A 11 -12.98 4.52 0.23
C GLU A 11 -12.19 5.13 -0.93
N VAL A 12 -11.10 4.49 -1.37
CA VAL A 12 -10.30 4.94 -2.51
C VAL A 12 -11.14 4.94 -3.79
N VAL A 13 -11.86 3.85 -4.09
CA VAL A 13 -12.72 3.76 -5.27
C VAL A 13 -13.83 4.81 -5.22
N SER A 14 -14.48 4.97 -4.06
CA SER A 14 -15.58 5.92 -3.90
C SER A 14 -15.13 7.37 -4.03
N ARG A 15 -13.93 7.72 -3.53
CA ARG A 15 -13.36 9.08 -3.65
C ARG A 15 -13.00 9.41 -5.11
N GLN A 16 -12.47 8.45 -5.87
CA GLN A 16 -11.97 8.66 -7.23
C GLN A 16 -13.05 8.53 -8.31
N TYR A 17 -13.99 7.61 -8.13
CA TYR A 17 -14.97 7.24 -9.17
C TYR A 17 -16.43 7.42 -8.73
N GLY A 18 -16.66 7.82 -7.48
CA GLY A 18 -17.99 8.01 -6.90
C GLY A 18 -18.54 6.77 -6.20
N LEU A 19 -19.58 6.99 -5.36
CA LEU A 19 -20.12 5.94 -4.49
C LEU A 19 -20.71 4.75 -5.24
N LEU A 20 -21.23 4.92 -6.46
CA LEU A 20 -21.80 3.84 -7.25
C LEU A 20 -20.73 2.89 -7.79
N ALA A 21 -19.53 3.38 -8.06
CA ALA A 21 -18.44 2.59 -8.62
C ALA A 21 -18.03 1.41 -7.71
N TRP A 22 -18.13 1.57 -6.40
CA TRP A 22 -17.89 0.45 -5.48
C TRP A 22 -18.91 -0.67 -5.67
N GLY A 23 -20.21 -0.35 -5.74
CA GLY A 23 -21.27 -1.34 -5.98
C GLY A 23 -21.07 -2.09 -7.29
N GLU A 24 -20.80 -1.36 -8.38
CA GLU A 24 -20.53 -1.94 -9.71
C GLU A 24 -19.30 -2.85 -9.68
N LEU A 25 -18.28 -2.48 -8.93
CA LEU A 25 -17.05 -3.26 -8.77
C LEU A 25 -17.30 -4.56 -8.00
N ILE A 26 -18.07 -4.51 -6.91
CA ILE A 26 -18.48 -5.70 -6.14
C ILE A 26 -19.29 -6.65 -7.00
N ASP A 27 -20.29 -6.14 -7.70
CA ASP A 27 -21.13 -6.95 -8.61
C ASP A 27 -20.28 -7.63 -9.70
N ALA A 28 -19.34 -6.90 -10.29
CA ALA A 28 -18.43 -7.43 -11.31
C ALA A 28 -17.43 -8.46 -10.77
N SER A 29 -17.01 -8.33 -9.51
CA SER A 29 -16.06 -9.25 -8.87
C SER A 29 -16.67 -10.54 -8.37
N GLY A 30 -18.00 -10.57 -8.20
CA GLY A 30 -18.74 -11.73 -7.72
C GLY A 30 -18.52 -12.10 -6.25
N VAL A 31 -17.94 -11.18 -5.44
CA VAL A 31 -17.78 -11.35 -3.98
C VAL A 31 -19.00 -10.80 -3.24
N ASP A 32 -19.18 -11.20 -1.96
CA ASP A 32 -20.29 -10.70 -1.11
C ASP A 32 -20.26 -9.18 -0.90
N GLY A 33 -19.06 -8.60 -0.75
CA GLY A 33 -18.90 -7.17 -0.58
C GLY A 33 -19.20 -6.66 0.83
N THR A 34 -19.55 -7.54 1.77
CA THR A 34 -19.86 -7.18 3.16
C THR A 34 -18.62 -7.33 4.03
N TYR A 35 -17.96 -6.22 4.33
CA TYR A 35 -16.72 -6.21 5.10
C TYR A 35 -16.85 -5.40 6.38
N THR A 36 -16.15 -5.84 7.44
CA THR A 36 -15.95 -5.09 8.68
C THR A 36 -14.46 -4.95 8.95
N SER A 37 -14.00 -3.79 9.39
CA SER A 37 -12.58 -3.45 9.55
C SER A 37 -11.77 -4.51 10.32
N LEU A 38 -12.37 -5.11 11.37
CA LEU A 38 -11.72 -6.12 12.22
C LEU A 38 -11.88 -7.56 11.69
N GLY A 39 -12.73 -7.78 10.69
CA GLY A 39 -12.97 -9.08 10.07
C GLY A 39 -11.70 -9.65 9.42
N ASN A 40 -11.74 -10.95 9.11
CA ASN A 40 -10.71 -11.62 8.31
C ASN A 40 -11.42 -12.26 7.12
N TYR A 41 -10.90 -12.01 5.94
CA TYR A 41 -11.46 -12.45 4.67
C TYR A 41 -10.40 -13.17 3.85
N PRO A 42 -10.78 -14.07 2.93
CA PRO A 42 -9.86 -14.70 1.98
C PRO A 42 -9.07 -13.65 1.19
N ASP A 43 -7.78 -13.91 0.96
CA ASP A 43 -6.97 -13.00 0.13
C ASP A 43 -7.43 -13.03 -1.34
N GLU A 44 -8.08 -14.14 -1.76
CA GLU A 44 -8.68 -14.34 -3.07
C GLU A 44 -9.79 -13.35 -3.37
N GLU A 45 -10.60 -12.95 -2.37
CA GLU A 45 -11.64 -11.93 -2.57
C GLU A 45 -11.04 -10.58 -2.94
N PHE A 46 -9.94 -10.20 -2.29
CA PHE A 46 -9.23 -8.97 -2.66
C PHE A 46 -8.72 -9.05 -4.11
N MET A 47 -8.14 -10.17 -4.50
CA MET A 47 -7.65 -10.35 -5.88
C MET A 47 -8.80 -10.38 -6.90
N SER A 48 -9.96 -10.93 -6.57
CA SER A 48 -11.15 -10.90 -7.43
C SER A 48 -11.63 -9.46 -7.67
N ILE A 49 -11.63 -8.62 -6.64
CA ILE A 49 -11.96 -7.20 -6.77
C ILE A 49 -10.91 -6.48 -7.63
N VAL A 50 -9.62 -6.75 -7.43
CA VAL A 50 -8.53 -6.18 -8.24
C VAL A 50 -8.68 -6.57 -9.72
N ALA A 51 -8.96 -7.85 -9.99
CA ALA A 51 -9.17 -8.35 -11.35
C ALA A 51 -10.37 -7.69 -12.05
N ALA A 52 -11.47 -7.46 -11.32
CA ALA A 52 -12.63 -6.73 -11.84
C ALA A 52 -12.32 -5.22 -12.05
N ALA A 53 -11.53 -4.61 -11.18
CA ALA A 53 -11.14 -3.21 -11.26
C ALA A 53 -10.22 -2.93 -12.48
N ALA A 54 -9.37 -3.89 -12.85
CA ALA A 54 -8.39 -3.72 -13.92
C ALA A 54 -9.01 -3.26 -15.25
N PRO A 55 -9.96 -3.96 -15.86
CA PRO A 55 -10.63 -3.50 -17.08
C PRO A 55 -11.51 -2.28 -16.85
N MET A 56 -12.16 -2.16 -15.66
CA MET A 56 -13.03 -1.03 -15.34
C MET A 56 -12.26 0.31 -15.33
N PHE A 57 -11.01 0.29 -14.84
CA PHE A 57 -10.17 1.49 -14.74
C PHE A 57 -9.11 1.60 -15.86
N GLY A 58 -9.11 0.66 -16.81
CA GLY A 58 -8.15 0.64 -17.92
C GLY A 58 -6.70 0.43 -17.45
N LYS A 59 -6.49 -0.39 -16.42
CA LYS A 59 -5.21 -0.69 -15.78
C LYS A 59 -4.95 -2.20 -15.79
N SER A 60 -3.70 -2.60 -15.64
CA SER A 60 -3.35 -3.96 -15.23
C SER A 60 -3.64 -4.17 -13.73
N GLU A 61 -3.78 -5.42 -13.28
CA GLU A 61 -3.97 -5.74 -11.85
C GLU A 61 -2.83 -5.17 -10.98
N THR A 62 -1.59 -5.24 -11.45
CA THR A 62 -0.43 -4.66 -10.77
C THR A 62 -0.55 -3.14 -10.63
N GLU A 63 -0.99 -2.45 -11.68
CA GLU A 63 -1.22 -1.00 -11.64
C GLU A 63 -2.39 -0.62 -10.73
N VAL A 64 -3.45 -1.44 -10.67
CA VAL A 64 -4.56 -1.24 -9.70
C VAL A 64 -4.04 -1.34 -8.27
N VAL A 65 -3.24 -2.36 -7.96
CA VAL A 65 -2.69 -2.55 -6.60
C VAL A 65 -1.73 -1.41 -6.24
N ARG A 66 -0.88 -0.97 -7.17
CA ARG A 66 0.03 0.17 -6.95
C ARG A 66 -0.74 1.48 -6.77
N TRP A 67 -1.72 1.75 -7.63
CA TRP A 67 -2.61 2.90 -7.50
C TRP A 67 -3.34 2.91 -6.14
N LEU A 68 -3.88 1.75 -5.73
CA LEU A 68 -4.52 1.63 -4.41
C LEU A 68 -3.56 2.02 -3.28
N GLY A 69 -2.30 1.58 -3.32
CA GLY A 69 -1.30 1.94 -2.32
C GLY A 69 -1.06 3.46 -2.25
N ARG A 70 -0.93 4.10 -3.40
CA ARG A 70 -0.72 5.54 -3.52
C ARG A 70 -1.90 6.34 -2.97
N GLU A 71 -3.12 6.02 -3.39
CA GLU A 71 -4.34 6.71 -2.96
C GLU A 71 -4.73 6.39 -1.50
N ALA A 72 -4.25 5.27 -0.96
CA ALA A 72 -4.49 4.88 0.42
C ALA A 72 -3.72 5.75 1.42
N LEU A 73 -2.56 6.25 1.06
CA LEU A 73 -1.70 6.96 2.01
C LEU A 73 -2.32 8.25 2.57
N PRO A 74 -2.95 9.13 1.77
CA PRO A 74 -3.68 10.28 2.30
C PRO A 74 -4.76 9.88 3.31
N ILE A 75 -5.47 8.79 3.06
CA ILE A 75 -6.49 8.26 3.97
C ILE A 75 -5.85 7.79 5.29
N PHE A 76 -4.70 7.14 5.22
CA PHE A 76 -3.94 6.78 6.43
C PHE A 76 -3.48 8.03 7.20
N ALA A 77 -3.02 9.07 6.51
CA ALA A 77 -2.61 10.31 7.15
C ALA A 77 -3.78 11.03 7.85
N GLU A 78 -4.97 11.00 7.24
CA GLU A 78 -6.21 11.51 7.85
C GLU A 78 -6.63 10.70 9.09
N ARG A 79 -6.57 9.36 9.01
CA ARG A 79 -7.03 8.47 10.09
C ARG A 79 -6.04 8.35 11.24
N TYR A 80 -4.75 8.46 10.95
CA TYR A 80 -3.66 8.23 11.90
C TYR A 80 -2.60 9.35 11.85
N PRO A 81 -2.99 10.62 12.04
CA PRO A 81 -2.09 11.77 11.89
C PRO A 81 -0.87 11.70 12.80
N MET A 82 -0.96 10.99 13.93
CA MET A 82 0.14 10.81 14.86
C MET A 82 1.35 10.07 14.26
N PHE A 83 1.16 9.24 13.24
CA PHE A 83 2.26 8.54 12.58
C PHE A 83 3.02 9.44 11.59
N PHE A 84 2.42 10.55 11.19
CA PHE A 84 2.98 11.47 10.19
C PHE A 84 3.57 12.74 10.81
N ALA A 85 2.98 13.23 11.91
CA ALA A 85 3.25 14.54 12.48
C ALA A 85 4.71 14.76 12.94
N GLY A 86 5.47 13.70 13.21
CA GLY A 86 6.88 13.80 13.67
C GLY A 86 7.90 13.82 12.52
N HIS A 87 7.47 13.75 11.26
CA HIS A 87 8.34 13.56 10.11
C HIS A 87 8.35 14.79 9.20
N SER A 88 9.51 15.08 8.62
CA SER A 88 9.71 16.16 7.65
C SER A 88 10.02 15.65 6.24
N SER A 89 10.02 14.33 6.04
CA SER A 89 10.31 13.68 4.76
C SER A 89 9.72 12.26 4.72
N ALA A 90 9.43 11.76 3.53
CA ALA A 90 9.02 10.37 3.32
C ALA A 90 10.08 9.39 3.85
N ARG A 91 11.38 9.71 3.68
CA ARG A 91 12.47 8.87 4.20
C ARG A 91 12.36 8.63 5.70
N THR A 92 12.17 9.69 6.49
CA THR A 92 12.10 9.57 7.96
C THR A 92 10.85 8.80 8.38
N PHE A 93 9.75 8.96 7.67
CA PHE A 93 8.51 8.21 7.86
C PHE A 93 8.69 6.72 7.53
N LEU A 94 9.22 6.39 6.34
CA LEU A 94 9.39 5.01 5.90
C LEU A 94 10.30 4.19 6.83
N LEU A 95 11.33 4.80 7.41
CA LEU A 95 12.22 4.16 8.38
C LEU A 95 11.53 3.74 9.68
N THR A 96 10.31 4.24 9.97
CA THR A 96 9.54 3.87 11.16
C THR A 96 8.59 2.68 10.96
N LEU A 97 8.48 2.15 9.75
CA LEU A 97 7.52 1.08 9.42
C LEU A 97 7.65 -0.14 10.34
N GLU A 98 8.87 -0.64 10.55
CA GLU A 98 9.09 -1.86 11.36
C GLU A 98 8.99 -1.61 12.86
N ASP A 99 9.52 -0.48 13.34
CA ASP A 99 9.69 -0.26 14.77
C ASP A 99 8.50 0.45 15.41
N ILE A 100 7.67 1.16 14.63
CA ILE A 100 6.55 1.96 15.15
C ILE A 100 5.23 1.56 14.44
N ILE A 101 5.15 1.70 13.12
CA ILE A 101 3.88 1.62 12.40
C ILE A 101 3.33 0.19 12.40
N HIS A 102 4.12 -0.81 11.99
CA HIS A 102 3.66 -2.19 11.94
C HIS A 102 3.33 -2.79 13.31
N PRO A 103 4.06 -2.53 14.40
CA PRO A 103 3.64 -2.89 15.74
C PRO A 103 2.28 -2.30 16.14
N GLU A 104 2.02 -1.02 15.84
CA GLU A 104 0.74 -0.40 16.13
C GLU A 104 -0.38 -0.97 15.25
N VAL A 105 -0.12 -1.27 13.98
CA VAL A 105 -1.09 -1.96 13.11
C VAL A 105 -1.47 -3.32 13.69
N ARG A 106 -0.50 -4.12 14.17
CA ARG A 106 -0.79 -5.41 14.81
C ARG A 106 -1.60 -5.25 16.10
N ARG A 107 -1.39 -4.15 16.83
CA ARG A 107 -2.16 -3.82 18.05
C ARG A 107 -3.60 -3.41 17.75
N LEU A 108 -3.80 -2.57 16.73
CA LEU A 108 -5.11 -2.09 16.31
C LEU A 108 -5.93 -3.18 15.61
N TYR A 109 -5.25 -4.05 14.86
CA TYR A 109 -5.86 -5.13 14.07
C TYR A 109 -5.25 -6.49 14.43
N PRO A 110 -5.67 -7.11 15.55
CA PRO A 110 -5.12 -8.39 15.99
C PRO A 110 -5.16 -9.45 14.89
N GLY A 111 -4.04 -10.13 14.67
CA GLY A 111 -3.88 -11.10 13.59
C GLY A 111 -3.61 -10.48 12.20
N ALA A 112 -3.36 -9.19 12.11
CA ALA A 112 -2.90 -8.58 10.86
C ALA A 112 -1.51 -9.12 10.47
N ALA A 113 -1.43 -9.73 9.28
CA ALA A 113 -0.16 -10.13 8.69
C ALA A 113 0.37 -8.94 7.87
N VAL A 114 1.19 -8.12 8.50
CA VAL A 114 1.91 -7.04 7.84
C VAL A 114 3.22 -7.57 7.24
N PRO A 115 3.73 -6.97 6.15
CA PRO A 115 5.04 -7.32 5.62
C PRO A 115 6.15 -7.01 6.62
N SER A 116 7.33 -7.57 6.41
CA SER A 116 8.56 -7.17 7.10
C SER A 116 9.47 -6.40 6.17
N PHE A 117 10.15 -5.39 6.73
CA PHE A 117 11.11 -4.56 6.01
C PHE A 117 12.49 -4.64 6.67
N ARG A 118 13.53 -4.59 5.85
CA ARG A 118 14.90 -4.25 6.26
C ARG A 118 15.33 -3.01 5.49
N PHE A 119 16.06 -2.14 6.14
CA PHE A 119 16.48 -0.87 5.56
C PHE A 119 18.00 -0.75 5.52
N GLU A 120 18.53 -0.29 4.40
CA GLU A 120 19.90 0.13 4.26
C GLU A 120 19.95 1.56 3.72
N THR A 121 20.88 2.33 4.25
CA THR A 121 21.06 3.75 3.90
C THR A 121 22.50 3.99 3.45
N PRO A 122 22.87 3.54 2.24
CA PRO A 122 24.22 3.75 1.72
C PRO A 122 24.54 5.24 1.57
N ALA A 123 25.84 5.56 1.49
CA ALA A 123 26.33 6.94 1.36
C ALA A 123 25.81 7.69 0.12
N SER A 124 25.30 6.97 -0.87
CA SER A 124 24.65 7.53 -2.08
C SER A 124 23.37 8.33 -1.82
N GLY A 125 22.80 8.24 -0.59
CA GLY A 125 21.52 8.87 -0.27
C GLY A 125 20.28 8.07 -0.69
N VAL A 126 20.43 6.97 -1.43
CA VAL A 126 19.36 6.02 -1.76
C VAL A 126 18.88 5.32 -0.48
N LEU A 127 17.58 5.11 -0.33
CA LEU A 127 17.01 4.24 0.70
C LEU A 127 16.77 2.88 0.06
N VAL A 128 17.47 1.85 0.54
CA VAL A 128 17.23 0.47 0.09
C VAL A 128 16.27 -0.20 1.07
N MET A 129 15.15 -0.74 0.56
CA MET A 129 14.11 -1.38 1.34
C MET A 129 13.92 -2.82 0.84
N SER A 130 14.36 -3.80 1.64
CA SER A 130 14.04 -5.21 1.41
C SER A 130 12.65 -5.51 1.99
N TYR A 131 11.74 -6.00 1.16
CA TYR A 131 10.35 -6.30 1.49
C TYR A 131 10.11 -7.80 1.43
N SER A 132 9.51 -8.36 2.47
CA SER A 132 9.08 -9.75 2.53
C SER A 132 7.63 -9.86 2.99
N SER A 133 6.80 -10.58 2.22
CA SER A 133 5.40 -10.84 2.52
C SER A 133 4.92 -12.11 1.85
N GLN A 134 4.10 -12.89 2.54
CA GLN A 134 3.44 -14.08 1.98
C GLN A 134 2.43 -13.72 0.88
N ARG A 135 1.90 -12.49 0.88
CA ARG A 135 0.88 -12.01 -0.08
C ARG A 135 1.43 -11.47 -1.38
N GLN A 136 2.74 -11.29 -1.49
CA GLN A 136 3.40 -10.74 -2.69
C GLN A 136 2.80 -9.41 -3.20
N LEU A 137 2.34 -8.56 -2.29
CA LEU A 137 1.74 -7.25 -2.60
C LEU A 137 2.81 -6.14 -2.67
N CYS A 138 3.94 -6.41 -3.33
CA CYS A 138 5.03 -5.43 -3.48
C CYS A 138 4.57 -4.18 -4.26
N ALA A 139 3.69 -4.32 -5.25
CA ALA A 139 3.11 -3.19 -5.96
C ALA A 139 2.31 -2.25 -5.04
N PHE A 140 1.62 -2.79 -4.01
CA PHE A 140 0.97 -1.98 -2.98
C PHE A 140 2.00 -1.19 -2.17
N GLY A 141 3.12 -1.85 -1.82
CA GLY A 141 4.24 -1.20 -1.13
C GLY A 141 4.84 -0.07 -1.95
N GLU A 142 5.06 -0.26 -3.27
CA GLU A 142 5.50 0.81 -4.17
C GLU A 142 4.54 1.99 -4.16
N GLY A 143 3.23 1.73 -4.30
CA GLY A 143 2.22 2.78 -4.24
C GLY A 143 2.24 3.55 -2.92
N LEU A 144 2.38 2.87 -1.77
CA LEU A 144 2.51 3.54 -0.47
C LEU A 144 3.77 4.41 -0.38
N ILE A 145 4.89 4.00 -0.98
CA ILE A 145 6.11 4.81 -1.05
C ILE A 145 5.87 6.07 -1.90
N GLU A 146 5.19 5.93 -3.04
CA GLU A 146 4.79 7.08 -3.89
C GLU A 146 3.89 8.05 -3.13
N GLY A 147 2.83 7.54 -2.50
CA GLY A 147 1.93 8.37 -1.70
C GLY A 147 2.65 9.06 -0.53
N ALA A 148 3.63 8.40 0.10
CA ALA A 148 4.44 9.00 1.15
C ALA A 148 5.27 10.17 0.61
N ALA A 149 5.92 10.00 -0.54
CA ALA A 149 6.67 11.07 -1.19
C ALA A 149 5.76 12.28 -1.49
N GLU A 150 4.58 12.04 -2.08
CA GLU A 150 3.61 13.10 -2.35
C GLU A 150 3.13 13.82 -1.09
N HIS A 151 2.85 13.06 -0.01
CA HIS A 151 2.43 13.62 1.27
C HIS A 151 3.46 14.58 1.87
N PHE A 152 4.75 14.29 1.69
CA PHE A 152 5.85 15.14 2.18
C PHE A 152 6.37 16.15 1.15
N GLY A 153 5.73 16.28 -0.04
CA GLY A 153 6.13 17.21 -1.08
C GLY A 153 7.47 16.86 -1.72
N GLU A 154 7.71 15.55 -1.91
CA GLU A 154 8.92 15.02 -2.51
C GLU A 154 8.59 14.29 -3.82
N ASP A 155 9.50 14.37 -4.81
CA ASP A 155 9.50 13.48 -5.96
C ASP A 155 10.20 12.17 -5.59
N VAL A 156 9.69 11.06 -6.13
CA VAL A 156 10.24 9.74 -5.87
C VAL A 156 10.56 8.99 -7.17
N ARG A 157 11.70 8.33 -7.16
CA ARG A 157 12.05 7.29 -8.12
C ARG A 157 12.26 5.98 -7.37
N ILE A 158 11.57 4.93 -7.81
CA ILE A 158 11.67 3.59 -7.25
C ILE A 158 12.21 2.67 -8.34
N ASP A 159 13.37 2.07 -8.09
CA ASP A 159 13.94 1.01 -8.91
C ASP A 159 13.79 -0.31 -8.16
N GLN A 160 13.00 -1.26 -8.69
CA GLN A 160 12.82 -2.58 -8.09
C GLN A 160 13.86 -3.56 -8.67
N SER A 161 14.99 -3.68 -7.97
CA SER A 161 16.13 -4.52 -8.40
C SER A 161 15.85 -6.02 -8.24
N SER A 162 14.99 -6.43 -7.31
CA SER A 162 14.59 -7.82 -7.02
C SER A 162 13.09 -7.89 -6.73
N CYS A 163 12.40 -8.97 -7.18
CA CYS A 163 10.96 -9.15 -6.98
C CYS A 163 10.57 -10.62 -6.91
N THR A 164 9.87 -11.01 -5.84
CA THR A 164 9.35 -12.38 -5.67
C THR A 164 8.40 -12.79 -6.78
N GLY A 165 7.66 -11.85 -7.39
CA GLY A 165 6.82 -12.10 -8.57
C GLY A 165 7.61 -12.45 -9.84
N ARG A 166 8.93 -12.19 -9.86
CA ARG A 166 9.87 -12.61 -10.92
C ARG A 166 10.68 -13.86 -10.56
N GLY A 167 10.41 -14.45 -9.37
CA GLY A 167 11.12 -15.64 -8.88
C GLY A 167 12.30 -15.35 -7.96
N ASP A 168 12.56 -14.09 -7.61
CA ASP A 168 13.61 -13.70 -6.69
C ASP A 168 13.23 -14.05 -5.22
N PRO A 169 14.20 -14.18 -4.30
CA PRO A 169 13.93 -14.57 -2.90
C PRO A 169 13.19 -13.51 -2.09
N GLU A 170 13.31 -12.23 -2.45
CA GLU A 170 12.66 -11.09 -1.81
C GLU A 170 12.46 -9.94 -2.81
N CYS A 171 11.62 -8.98 -2.45
CA CYS A 171 11.52 -7.74 -3.21
C CYS A 171 12.47 -6.70 -2.62
N VAL A 172 13.22 -6.00 -3.47
CA VAL A 172 14.12 -4.91 -3.06
C VAL A 172 13.76 -3.66 -3.83
N PHE A 173 13.46 -2.59 -3.10
CA PHE A 173 13.20 -1.26 -3.63
C PHE A 173 14.40 -0.35 -3.35
N GLU A 174 14.93 0.27 -4.39
CA GLU A 174 15.91 1.35 -4.30
C GLU A 174 15.17 2.67 -4.49
N VAL A 175 14.98 3.41 -3.39
CA VAL A 175 14.14 4.60 -3.34
C VAL A 175 15.00 5.85 -3.31
N THR A 176 14.89 6.68 -4.34
CA THR A 176 15.51 8.01 -4.40
C THR A 176 14.42 9.05 -4.20
N LEU A 177 14.60 9.91 -3.19
CA LEU A 177 13.67 10.98 -2.83
C LEU A 177 14.36 12.32 -3.04
N THR A 178 13.66 13.26 -3.68
CA THR A 178 14.14 14.61 -3.93
C THR A 178 13.05 15.62 -3.58
N ARG A 179 13.41 16.74 -2.93
CA ARG A 179 12.42 17.78 -2.63
C ARG A 179 11.92 18.41 -3.92
N GLN A 180 10.62 18.64 -3.99
CA GLN A 180 10.06 19.49 -5.03
C GLN A 180 10.54 20.92 -4.82
N GLY A 181 11.10 21.54 -5.86
CA GLY A 181 11.66 22.87 -5.83
C GLY A 181 10.62 23.99 -5.72
#